data_78240bbaa91ac167a09d14633bb74556
#
_entry.id   78240bbaa91ac167a09d14633bb74556
#
_cell.length_a   1.000
_cell.length_b   1.000
_cell.length_c   1.000
_cell.angle_alpha   90.00
_cell.angle_beta   90.00
_cell.angle_gamma   90.00
#
_symmetry.space_group_name_H-M   'P 1'
#
loop_
_entity.id
_entity.type
_entity.pdbx_description
1 polymer ?
#
loop_
_entity_poly.entity_id
_entity_poly.type
_entity_poly.pdbx_seq_one_letter_code
_entity_poly.pdbx_strand_id
1 'polypeptide(L)'
;MKKILFLVLSASLLYSCADVSGALFAGGDGTYDFKNVHLDPKYQVDESKIHLLDLLSGEEDTIYALYVGDFAQIATDTIIVFLHGNTPSMDSYWQTAGLFSNLVEKHHYGFIMYDYRGFGWSTGRSTGAASMAADYDAVLSFLQAQGLTSDRMVVVANSLGSLPAGPAAAGGSSIPVQKLIMEVPQSTSNVIMQNATGLSLPASMITSYKFDLGQNMEDYAGELLWMHGTEDAVAPLETAEAAMQKHQGTYYQEAIYEGAGHGLRWDIGDEEWSKVVLDFIRH
;
A
#
# COMPACT_ATOMS: atom_id res chain seq x y z
N MET A 1 -3.34 63.82 26.85
CA MET A 1 -2.33 63.02 26.16
C MET A 1 -2.53 61.54 26.57
N LYS A 2 -3.29 60.78 25.81
CA LYS A 2 -3.53 59.35 26.08
C LYS A 2 -2.39 58.56 25.45
N LYS A 3 -1.54 57.92 26.25
CA LYS A 3 -0.54 56.96 25.77
C LYS A 3 -1.28 55.69 25.37
N ILE A 4 -1.36 55.44 24.07
CA ILE A 4 -1.78 54.17 23.51
C ILE A 4 -0.60 53.22 23.69
N LEU A 5 -0.73 52.32 24.66
CA LEU A 5 0.17 51.19 24.86
C LEU A 5 -0.14 50.18 23.75
N PHE A 6 0.67 50.19 22.69
CA PHE A 6 0.70 49.08 21.75
C PHE A 6 1.27 47.87 22.47
N LEU A 7 0.35 47.03 22.95
CA LEU A 7 0.71 45.68 23.37
C LEU A 7 1.00 44.92 22.03
N VAL A 8 2.27 44.92 21.66
CA VAL A 8 2.76 43.97 20.67
C VAL A 8 2.67 42.61 21.37
N LEU A 9 1.51 41.97 21.19
CA LEU A 9 1.39 40.55 21.40
C LEU A 9 2.29 39.91 20.34
N SER A 10 3.55 39.73 20.71
CA SER A 10 4.41 38.74 20.07
C SER A 10 3.72 37.40 20.34
N ALA A 11 2.74 37.07 19.53
CA ALA A 11 2.40 35.69 19.28
C ALA A 11 3.69 35.07 18.72
N SER A 12 4.54 34.62 19.60
CA SER A 12 5.40 33.49 19.35
C SER A 12 4.40 32.39 18.98
N LEU A 13 4.03 32.35 17.71
CA LEU A 13 3.63 31.15 17.04
C LEU A 13 4.79 30.21 17.32
N LEU A 14 4.70 29.51 18.44
CA LEU A 14 5.31 28.22 18.60
C LEU A 14 4.76 27.44 17.39
N TYR A 15 5.52 27.44 16.31
CA TYR A 15 5.48 26.39 15.33
C TYR A 15 5.90 25.10 16.09
N SER A 16 5.06 24.64 16.98
CA SER A 16 4.84 23.24 17.11
C SER A 16 4.31 22.88 15.73
N CYS A 17 5.18 22.45 14.83
CA CYS A 17 4.77 21.62 13.74
C CYS A 17 4.03 20.47 14.41
N ALA A 18 2.72 20.59 14.54
CA ALA A 18 1.89 19.46 14.86
C ALA A 18 2.13 18.54 13.69
N ASP A 19 3.04 17.59 13.85
CA ASP A 19 3.24 16.54 12.87
C ASP A 19 1.94 15.76 12.79
N VAL A 20 1.13 16.14 11.80
CA VAL A 20 -0.16 15.49 11.53
C VAL A 20 0.00 14.18 10.78
N SER A 21 1.25 13.72 10.57
CA SER A 21 1.53 12.44 9.90
C SER A 21 0.70 11.30 10.51
N GLY A 22 0.52 11.32 11.83
CA GLY A 22 -0.32 10.33 12.49
C GLY A 22 -1.82 10.43 12.21
N ALA A 23 -2.31 11.58 11.72
CA ALA A 23 -3.70 11.74 11.30
C ALA A 23 -3.92 11.29 9.83
N LEU A 24 -2.82 11.07 9.09
CA LEU A 24 -2.87 10.58 7.72
C LEU A 24 -3.21 9.09 7.63
N PHE A 25 -2.95 8.35 8.70
CA PHE A 25 -3.06 6.91 8.74
C PHE A 25 -4.26 6.53 9.59
N ALA A 26 -5.26 5.90 8.94
CA ALA A 26 -6.51 5.48 9.59
C ALA A 26 -6.37 4.14 10.34
N GLY A 27 -5.17 3.84 10.84
CA GLY A 27 -4.90 2.63 11.62
C GLY A 27 -5.89 2.47 12.79
N GLY A 28 -6.27 1.25 13.07
CA GLY A 28 -7.22 0.88 14.11
C GLY A 28 -7.14 -0.60 14.41
N ASP A 29 -7.97 -1.08 15.33
CA ASP A 29 -7.95 -2.47 15.76
C ASP A 29 -8.37 -3.44 14.63
N GLY A 30 -7.68 -4.58 14.55
CA GLY A 30 -8.04 -5.73 13.71
C GLY A 30 -8.65 -6.84 14.54
N THR A 31 -9.44 -7.71 13.93
CA THR A 31 -9.98 -8.92 14.58
C THR A 31 -9.12 -10.15 14.29
N TYR A 32 -8.52 -10.21 13.12
CA TYR A 32 -7.71 -11.30 12.56
C TYR A 32 -8.39 -12.68 12.64
N ASP A 33 -9.71 -12.66 12.56
CA ASP A 33 -10.53 -13.87 12.61
C ASP A 33 -10.72 -14.48 11.21
N PHE A 34 -9.61 -14.60 10.46
CA PHE A 34 -9.62 -15.04 9.06
C PHE A 34 -10.17 -16.45 8.86
N LYS A 35 -10.08 -17.32 9.87
CA LYS A 35 -10.53 -18.72 9.78
C LYS A 35 -12.02 -18.89 10.01
N ASN A 36 -12.65 -18.00 10.78
CA ASN A 36 -14.05 -18.12 11.16
C ASN A 36 -14.99 -17.19 10.37
N VAL A 37 -14.44 -16.30 9.54
CA VAL A 37 -15.25 -15.43 8.70
C VAL A 37 -15.85 -16.23 7.56
N HIS A 38 -17.18 -16.37 7.55
CA HIS A 38 -17.89 -16.95 6.42
C HIS A 38 -17.91 -15.97 5.25
N LEU A 39 -17.08 -16.22 4.26
CA LEU A 39 -17.08 -15.52 3.00
C LEU A 39 -17.94 -16.27 1.97
N ASP A 40 -18.34 -15.56 0.92
CA ASP A 40 -18.84 -16.17 -0.31
C ASP A 40 -17.86 -17.27 -0.78
N PRO A 41 -18.33 -18.42 -1.26
CA PRO A 41 -17.47 -19.55 -1.69
C PRO A 41 -16.32 -19.15 -2.60
N LYS A 42 -16.49 -18.11 -3.41
CA LYS A 42 -15.42 -17.60 -4.30
C LYS A 42 -14.22 -16.98 -3.55
N TYR A 43 -14.37 -16.66 -2.27
CA TYR A 43 -13.30 -16.08 -1.44
C TYR A 43 -12.82 -17.03 -0.34
N GLN A 44 -13.43 -18.22 -0.22
CA GLN A 44 -13.03 -19.16 0.82
C GLN A 44 -11.63 -19.70 0.58
N VAL A 45 -10.85 -19.73 1.65
CA VAL A 45 -9.49 -20.27 1.67
C VAL A 45 -9.47 -21.48 2.59
N ASP A 46 -8.70 -22.50 2.21
CA ASP A 46 -8.44 -23.65 3.10
C ASP A 46 -7.72 -23.16 4.37
N GLU A 47 -8.27 -23.47 5.54
CA GLU A 47 -7.72 -23.02 6.82
C GLU A 47 -6.26 -23.44 7.05
N SER A 48 -5.84 -24.56 6.46
CA SER A 48 -4.45 -25.05 6.55
C SER A 48 -3.46 -24.13 5.82
N LYS A 49 -3.94 -23.26 4.92
CA LYS A 49 -3.14 -22.29 4.17
C LYS A 49 -3.12 -20.89 4.81
N ILE A 50 -3.87 -20.67 5.89
CA ILE A 50 -4.00 -19.38 6.56
C ILE A 50 -2.99 -19.30 7.71
N HIS A 51 -2.00 -18.42 7.58
CA HIS A 51 -0.92 -18.27 8.56
C HIS A 51 -0.79 -16.82 8.99
N LEU A 52 -1.12 -16.55 10.26
CA LEU A 52 -0.83 -15.26 10.87
C LEU A 52 0.61 -15.28 11.41
N LEU A 53 1.37 -14.26 11.07
CA LEU A 53 2.78 -14.09 11.38
C LEU A 53 2.98 -12.83 12.23
N ASP A 54 3.92 -12.89 13.13
CA ASP A 54 4.50 -11.76 13.84
C ASP A 54 5.95 -11.58 13.39
N LEU A 55 6.26 -10.42 12.81
CA LEU A 55 7.55 -10.12 12.21
C LEU A 55 8.16 -8.91 12.91
N LEU A 56 9.45 -9.00 13.27
CA LEU A 56 10.16 -7.88 13.85
C LEU A 56 10.48 -6.85 12.76
N SER A 57 10.03 -5.60 12.98
CA SER A 57 10.33 -4.46 12.11
C SER A 57 11.19 -3.43 12.86
N GLY A 58 12.41 -3.22 12.39
CA GLY A 58 13.40 -2.45 13.13
C GLY A 58 13.85 -3.17 14.41
N GLU A 59 14.03 -2.45 15.51
CA GLU A 59 14.57 -3.02 16.76
C GLU A 59 13.47 -3.42 17.74
N GLU A 60 12.29 -2.78 17.71
CA GLU A 60 11.30 -2.89 18.79
C GLU A 60 9.85 -3.17 18.30
N ASP A 61 9.53 -2.87 17.05
CA ASP A 61 8.16 -2.99 16.55
C ASP A 61 7.86 -4.38 15.99
N THR A 62 6.65 -4.85 16.24
CA THR A 62 6.13 -6.09 15.67
C THR A 62 5.10 -5.77 14.61
N ILE A 63 5.29 -6.32 13.41
CA ILE A 63 4.36 -6.23 12.28
C ILE A 63 3.62 -7.56 12.14
N TYR A 64 2.29 -7.49 12.14
CA TYR A 64 1.44 -8.65 11.89
C TYR A 64 1.18 -8.78 10.40
N ALA A 65 1.44 -9.97 9.89
CA ALA A 65 1.23 -10.31 8.48
C ALA A 65 0.37 -11.57 8.34
N LEU A 66 -0.41 -11.61 7.29
CA LEU A 66 -1.19 -12.77 6.88
C LEU A 66 -0.55 -13.36 5.63
N TYR A 67 -0.04 -14.59 5.74
CA TYR A 67 0.36 -15.38 4.59
C TYR A 67 -0.70 -16.42 4.26
N VAL A 68 -1.07 -16.50 2.99
CA VAL A 68 -1.99 -17.50 2.46
C VAL A 68 -1.25 -18.34 1.43
N GLY A 69 -1.01 -19.60 1.75
CA GLY A 69 -0.24 -20.52 0.92
C GLY A 69 0.45 -21.61 1.72
N ASP A 70 1.32 -22.36 1.08
CA ASP A 70 2.18 -23.36 1.72
C ASP A 70 3.59 -22.77 1.89
N PHE A 71 4.10 -22.74 3.11
CA PHE A 71 5.46 -22.25 3.36
C PHE A 71 6.52 -23.00 2.58
N ALA A 72 6.35 -24.31 2.39
CA ALA A 72 7.29 -25.12 1.63
C ALA A 72 7.37 -24.73 0.15
N GLN A 73 6.39 -24.00 -0.35
CA GLN A 73 6.28 -23.58 -1.75
C GLN A 73 6.72 -22.13 -1.99
N ILE A 74 7.01 -21.34 -0.97
CA ILE A 74 7.51 -19.96 -1.14
C ILE A 74 8.74 -19.91 -2.05
N ALA A 75 9.61 -20.92 -1.97
CA ALA A 75 10.81 -21.04 -2.80
C ALA A 75 10.54 -21.37 -4.28
N THR A 76 9.33 -21.73 -4.66
CA THR A 76 8.96 -22.17 -6.03
C THR A 76 7.78 -21.41 -6.63
N ASP A 77 6.88 -20.93 -5.80
CA ASP A 77 5.68 -20.24 -6.23
C ASP A 77 5.94 -18.76 -6.50
N THR A 78 5.08 -18.14 -7.29
CA THR A 78 4.98 -16.69 -7.37
C THR A 78 4.28 -16.15 -6.13
N ILE A 79 4.89 -15.18 -5.46
CA ILE A 79 4.34 -14.57 -4.25
C ILE A 79 3.80 -13.18 -4.55
N ILE A 80 2.51 -13.01 -4.28
CA ILE A 80 1.84 -11.71 -4.33
C ILE A 80 2.05 -11.00 -2.99
N VAL A 81 2.77 -9.89 -2.99
CA VAL A 81 2.95 -9.02 -1.83
C VAL A 81 1.97 -7.87 -1.95
N PHE A 82 0.90 -7.93 -1.15
CA PHE A 82 -0.19 -6.97 -1.20
C PHE A 82 -0.02 -5.88 -0.13
N LEU A 83 0.04 -4.63 -0.58
CA LEU A 83 0.18 -3.43 0.22
C LEU A 83 -1.17 -2.72 0.26
N HIS A 84 -1.85 -2.81 1.38
CA HIS A 84 -3.24 -2.37 1.50
C HIS A 84 -3.40 -0.85 1.59
N GLY A 85 -4.63 -0.38 1.37
CA GLY A 85 -5.03 1.02 1.47
C GLY A 85 -5.20 1.51 2.91
N ASN A 86 -5.65 2.74 3.07
CA ASN A 86 -5.84 3.38 4.39
C ASN A 86 -7.14 2.92 5.06
N THR A 87 -7.09 1.74 5.65
CA THR A 87 -8.19 1.11 6.42
C THR A 87 -7.69 0.76 7.83
N PRO A 88 -8.56 0.48 8.80
CA PRO A 88 -8.13 0.17 10.16
C PRO A 88 -7.13 -0.99 10.25
N SER A 89 -7.33 -2.03 9.45
CA SER A 89 -6.46 -3.20 9.41
C SER A 89 -6.57 -3.97 8.09
N MET A 90 -5.68 -4.94 7.88
CA MET A 90 -5.69 -5.86 6.74
C MET A 90 -6.96 -6.73 6.66
N ASP A 91 -7.74 -6.87 7.75
CA ASP A 91 -9.02 -7.58 7.74
C ASP A 91 -9.95 -7.09 6.63
N SER A 92 -9.92 -5.79 6.32
CA SER A 92 -10.71 -5.16 5.27
C SER A 92 -10.42 -5.73 3.88
N TYR A 93 -9.27 -6.38 3.71
CA TYR A 93 -8.82 -6.97 2.44
C TYR A 93 -8.87 -8.50 2.43
N TRP A 94 -9.54 -9.13 3.43
CA TRP A 94 -9.64 -10.59 3.49
C TRP A 94 -10.26 -11.20 2.22
N GLN A 95 -11.29 -10.55 1.67
CA GLN A 95 -11.87 -10.98 0.38
C GLN A 95 -10.87 -10.88 -0.78
N THR A 96 -9.97 -9.90 -0.77
CA THR A 96 -8.90 -9.78 -1.78
C THR A 96 -7.92 -10.95 -1.67
N ALA A 97 -7.51 -11.30 -0.45
CA ALA A 97 -6.67 -12.47 -0.21
C ALA A 97 -7.35 -13.76 -0.67
N GLY A 98 -8.63 -13.93 -0.36
CA GLY A 98 -9.44 -15.07 -0.80
C GLY A 98 -9.58 -15.13 -2.33
N LEU A 99 -9.78 -13.97 -2.96
CA LEU A 99 -9.87 -13.90 -4.42
C LEU A 99 -8.56 -14.33 -5.08
N PHE A 100 -7.41 -13.80 -4.64
CA PHE A 100 -6.11 -14.23 -5.14
C PHE A 100 -5.88 -15.73 -4.90
N SER A 101 -6.19 -16.24 -3.71
CA SER A 101 -5.99 -17.64 -3.37
C SER A 101 -6.77 -18.59 -4.28
N ASN A 102 -8.02 -18.24 -4.61
CA ASN A 102 -8.88 -19.06 -5.46
C ASN A 102 -8.57 -18.95 -6.95
N LEU A 103 -8.16 -17.76 -7.42
CA LEU A 103 -7.64 -17.58 -8.77
C LEU A 103 -6.35 -18.36 -8.99
N VAL A 104 -5.65 -18.57 -7.97
CA VAL A 104 -4.27 -18.90 -7.80
C VAL A 104 -4.06 -20.38 -7.50
N GLU A 105 -4.98 -21.11 -6.88
CA GLU A 105 -4.84 -22.58 -6.69
C GLU A 105 -4.51 -23.33 -7.98
N LYS A 106 -4.88 -22.77 -9.10
CA LYS A 106 -4.57 -23.32 -10.42
C LYS A 106 -3.17 -22.98 -10.92
N HIS A 107 -2.43 -22.08 -10.25
CA HIS A 107 -1.24 -21.46 -10.80
C HIS A 107 -0.02 -21.36 -9.85
N HIS A 108 -0.05 -22.01 -8.69
CA HIS A 108 1.07 -21.98 -7.72
C HIS A 108 1.47 -20.56 -7.29
N TYR A 109 0.55 -19.85 -6.68
CA TYR A 109 0.82 -18.54 -6.10
C TYR A 109 0.63 -18.58 -4.59
N GLY A 110 1.47 -17.90 -3.84
CA GLY A 110 1.22 -17.51 -2.46
C GLY A 110 0.80 -16.04 -2.40
N PHE A 111 0.13 -15.66 -1.32
CA PHE A 111 -0.29 -14.29 -1.08
C PHE A 111 0.13 -13.86 0.31
N ILE A 112 0.71 -12.67 0.46
CA ILE A 112 1.00 -12.07 1.76
C ILE A 112 0.51 -10.62 1.79
N MET A 113 -0.14 -10.24 2.89
CA MET A 113 -0.45 -8.86 3.25
C MET A 113 -0.07 -8.64 4.71
N TYR A 114 0.10 -7.39 5.12
CA TYR A 114 0.48 -7.07 6.49
C TYR A 114 -0.08 -5.72 6.91
N ASP A 115 -0.28 -5.55 8.21
CA ASP A 115 -0.61 -4.27 8.79
C ASP A 115 0.65 -3.44 9.05
N TYR A 116 0.68 -2.21 8.54
CA TYR A 116 1.74 -1.25 8.84
C TYR A 116 1.75 -0.96 10.34
N ARG A 117 2.87 -0.52 10.90
CA ARG A 117 2.93 -0.12 12.29
C ARG A 117 1.83 0.88 12.67
N GLY A 118 1.11 0.58 13.75
CA GLY A 118 -0.05 1.36 14.20
C GLY A 118 -1.37 1.00 13.50
N PHE A 119 -1.38 -0.02 12.65
CA PHE A 119 -2.58 -0.62 12.07
C PHE A 119 -2.80 -2.01 12.66
N GLY A 120 -4.05 -2.42 12.80
CA GLY A 120 -4.42 -3.72 13.36
C GLY A 120 -3.73 -3.99 14.68
N TRP A 121 -3.05 -5.11 14.79
CA TRP A 121 -2.25 -5.48 15.96
C TRP A 121 -0.78 -5.09 15.85
N SER A 122 -0.34 -4.52 14.72
CA SER A 122 1.04 -4.07 14.53
C SER A 122 1.38 -2.94 15.49
N THR A 123 2.49 -3.11 16.22
CA THR A 123 2.91 -2.14 17.26
C THR A 123 3.55 -0.89 16.65
N GLY A 124 3.88 0.07 17.50
CA GLY A 124 4.52 1.31 17.06
C GLY A 124 3.56 2.29 16.40
N ARG A 125 4.10 3.17 15.58
CA ARG A 125 3.34 4.18 14.85
C ARG A 125 4.01 4.49 13.52
N SER A 126 3.23 4.55 12.46
CA SER A 126 3.74 5.02 11.17
C SER A 126 4.07 6.52 11.25
N THR A 127 5.30 6.86 10.92
CA THR A 127 5.81 8.24 10.89
C THR A 127 6.14 8.70 9.48
N GLY A 128 5.84 7.86 8.47
CA GLY A 128 6.05 8.17 7.06
C GLY A 128 6.78 7.08 6.29
N ALA A 129 7.34 7.46 5.14
CA ALA A 129 7.92 6.52 4.17
C ALA A 129 8.98 5.58 4.78
N ALA A 130 9.87 6.10 5.64
CA ALA A 130 10.93 5.30 6.23
C ALA A 130 10.40 4.19 7.15
N SER A 131 9.37 4.48 7.97
CA SER A 131 8.75 3.49 8.83
C SER A 131 8.01 2.42 8.01
N MET A 132 7.28 2.84 6.97
CA MET A 132 6.57 1.91 6.09
C MET A 132 7.54 1.06 5.25
N ALA A 133 8.68 1.62 4.84
CA ALA A 133 9.73 0.86 4.16
C ALA A 133 10.34 -0.21 5.09
N ALA A 134 10.58 0.12 6.36
CA ALA A 134 11.07 -0.85 7.34
C ALA A 134 10.08 -2.00 7.58
N ASP A 135 8.77 -1.69 7.62
CA ASP A 135 7.73 -2.70 7.75
C ASP A 135 7.67 -3.62 6.52
N TYR A 136 7.79 -3.03 5.33
CA TYR A 136 7.87 -3.78 4.08
C TYR A 136 9.11 -4.70 4.04
N ASP A 137 10.29 -4.17 4.42
CA ASP A 137 11.52 -4.96 4.45
C ASP A 137 11.49 -6.09 5.49
N ALA A 138 10.75 -5.95 6.60
CA ALA A 138 10.53 -7.03 7.54
C ALA A 138 9.79 -8.22 6.89
N VAL A 139 8.76 -7.92 6.09
CA VAL A 139 8.02 -8.92 5.32
C VAL A 139 8.90 -9.55 4.23
N LEU A 140 9.67 -8.74 3.50
CA LEU A 140 10.58 -9.24 2.48
C LEU A 140 11.70 -10.12 3.06
N SER A 141 12.24 -9.76 4.23
CA SER A 141 13.25 -10.54 4.93
C SER A 141 12.73 -11.92 5.31
N PHE A 142 11.48 -12.00 5.80
CA PHE A 142 10.82 -13.28 6.05
C PHE A 142 10.71 -14.12 4.77
N LEU A 143 10.19 -13.53 3.69
CA LEU A 143 10.00 -14.24 2.42
C LEU A 143 11.33 -14.68 1.81
N GLN A 144 12.36 -13.84 1.89
CA GLN A 144 13.71 -14.15 1.40
C GLN A 144 14.33 -15.32 2.18
N ALA A 145 14.13 -15.37 3.50
CA ALA A 145 14.58 -16.50 4.33
C ALA A 145 13.87 -17.82 3.95
N GLN A 146 12.68 -17.76 3.35
CA GLN A 146 11.95 -18.91 2.79
C GLN A 146 12.32 -19.19 1.33
N GLY A 147 13.25 -18.44 0.73
CA GLY A 147 13.76 -18.66 -0.62
C GLY A 147 13.05 -17.88 -1.74
N LEU A 148 12.27 -16.83 -1.41
CA LEU A 148 11.72 -15.93 -2.44
C LEU A 148 12.84 -15.19 -3.16
N THR A 149 12.72 -15.09 -4.48
CA THR A 149 13.58 -14.29 -5.37
C THR A 149 12.75 -13.26 -6.13
N SER A 150 13.40 -12.22 -6.65
CA SER A 150 12.74 -11.08 -7.31
C SER A 150 11.91 -11.46 -8.53
N ASP A 151 12.32 -12.49 -9.27
CA ASP A 151 11.63 -12.99 -10.46
C ASP A 151 10.29 -13.69 -10.17
N ARG A 152 10.04 -14.01 -8.89
CA ARG A 152 8.82 -14.67 -8.44
C ARG A 152 8.00 -13.78 -7.48
N MET A 153 8.37 -12.53 -7.32
CA MET A 153 7.66 -11.56 -6.52
C MET A 153 6.84 -10.60 -7.40
N VAL A 154 5.57 -10.46 -7.08
CA VAL A 154 4.70 -9.43 -7.65
C VAL A 154 4.19 -8.54 -6.52
N VAL A 155 4.44 -7.25 -6.61
CA VAL A 155 3.94 -6.26 -5.64
C VAL A 155 2.63 -5.68 -6.15
N VAL A 156 1.60 -5.73 -5.31
CA VAL A 156 0.29 -5.12 -5.58
C VAL A 156 0.04 -4.04 -4.53
N ALA A 157 -0.02 -2.81 -4.95
CA ALA A 157 -0.19 -1.65 -4.07
C ALA A 157 -1.54 -0.98 -4.32
N ASN A 158 -2.41 -0.99 -3.31
CA ASN A 158 -3.69 -0.29 -3.35
C ASN A 158 -3.60 1.02 -2.56
N SER A 159 -3.93 2.14 -3.20
CA SER A 159 -4.05 3.46 -2.57
C SER A 159 -2.84 3.82 -1.69
N LEU A 160 -2.99 3.83 -0.34
CA LEU A 160 -1.92 4.08 0.63
C LEU A 160 -0.72 3.15 0.42
N GLY A 161 -0.94 1.93 -0.05
CA GLY A 161 0.12 0.97 -0.35
C GLY A 161 1.17 1.48 -1.34
N SER A 162 0.85 2.51 -2.13
CA SER A 162 1.81 3.18 -3.01
C SER A 162 2.97 3.83 -2.26
N LEU A 163 2.79 4.17 -0.97
CA LEU A 163 3.81 4.82 -0.15
C LEU A 163 5.03 3.93 0.12
N PRO A 164 4.87 2.67 0.55
CA PRO A 164 6.01 1.75 0.62
C PRO A 164 6.39 1.19 -0.76
N ALA A 165 5.44 0.98 -1.69
CA ALA A 165 5.70 0.37 -2.99
C ALA A 165 6.55 1.27 -3.91
N GLY A 166 6.28 2.57 -3.96
CA GLY A 166 7.00 3.50 -4.82
C GLY A 166 8.51 3.53 -4.54
N PRO A 167 8.94 3.86 -3.30
CA PRO A 167 10.36 3.80 -2.94
C PRO A 167 10.99 2.42 -3.12
N ALA A 168 10.25 1.35 -2.82
CA ALA A 168 10.72 -0.02 -3.02
C ALA A 168 11.00 -0.32 -4.50
N ALA A 169 10.11 0.08 -5.39
CA ALA A 169 10.25 -0.06 -6.84
C ALA A 169 11.45 0.75 -7.37
N ALA A 170 11.69 1.94 -6.82
CA ALA A 170 12.84 2.80 -7.14
C ALA A 170 14.19 2.27 -6.59
N GLY A 171 14.24 1.03 -6.10
CA GLY A 171 15.46 0.38 -5.61
C GLY A 171 15.67 0.46 -4.10
N GLY A 172 14.67 0.94 -3.34
CA GLY A 172 14.72 1.06 -1.88
C GLY A 172 14.30 -0.19 -1.11
N SER A 173 14.35 -1.39 -1.70
CA SER A 173 13.97 -2.64 -1.03
C SER A 173 15.03 -3.72 -1.12
N SER A 174 15.02 -4.65 -0.14
CA SER A 174 15.97 -5.76 -0.04
C SER A 174 15.83 -6.78 -1.18
N ILE A 175 14.62 -6.95 -1.72
CA ILE A 175 14.35 -7.74 -2.93
C ILE A 175 13.92 -6.75 -4.02
N PRO A 176 14.63 -6.65 -5.17
CA PRO A 176 14.23 -5.77 -6.25
C PRO A 176 12.82 -6.08 -6.77
N VAL A 177 12.01 -5.05 -6.95
CA VAL A 177 10.66 -5.17 -7.50
C VAL A 177 10.76 -5.24 -9.02
N GLN A 178 10.40 -6.36 -9.62
CA GLN A 178 10.37 -6.53 -11.08
C GLN A 178 8.99 -6.31 -11.67
N LYS A 179 7.93 -6.72 -10.94
CA LYS A 179 6.53 -6.53 -11.34
C LYS A 179 5.79 -5.75 -10.27
N LEU A 180 5.17 -4.66 -10.69
CA LEU A 180 4.41 -3.75 -9.82
C LEU A 180 3.02 -3.48 -10.39
N ILE A 181 2.00 -3.66 -9.56
CA ILE A 181 0.63 -3.26 -9.85
C ILE A 181 0.28 -2.10 -8.92
N MET A 182 -0.04 -0.95 -9.50
CA MET A 182 -0.52 0.24 -8.79
C MET A 182 -2.02 0.40 -9.03
N GLU A 183 -2.82 0.13 -8.02
CA GLU A 183 -4.28 0.33 -8.04
C GLU A 183 -4.63 1.61 -7.26
N VAL A 184 -5.25 2.58 -7.93
CA VAL A 184 -5.66 3.89 -7.39
C VAL A 184 -4.60 4.56 -6.50
N PRO A 185 -3.33 4.67 -6.97
CA PRO A 185 -2.22 5.07 -6.11
C PRO A 185 -2.31 6.52 -5.66
N GLN A 186 -1.84 6.79 -4.45
CA GLN A 186 -1.56 8.15 -4.00
C GLN A 186 -0.31 8.69 -4.71
N SER A 187 -0.36 9.93 -5.21
CA SER A 187 0.70 10.49 -6.04
C SER A 187 1.73 11.31 -5.29
N THR A 188 1.29 12.15 -4.35
CA THR A 188 2.19 13.06 -3.61
C THR A 188 1.70 13.30 -2.19
N SER A 189 2.63 13.76 -1.32
CA SER A 189 2.27 14.22 0.03
C SER A 189 1.21 15.30 0.02
N ASN A 190 1.17 16.19 -0.99
CA ASN A 190 0.17 17.25 -1.10
C ASN A 190 -1.23 16.69 -1.29
N VAL A 191 -1.40 15.70 -2.18
CA VAL A 191 -2.70 15.04 -2.43
C VAL A 191 -3.18 14.32 -1.18
N ILE A 192 -2.30 13.56 -0.53
CA ILE A 192 -2.61 12.84 0.70
C ILE A 192 -3.07 13.81 1.79
N MET A 193 -2.33 14.90 2.00
CA MET A 193 -2.64 15.89 3.02
C MET A 193 -3.93 16.66 2.73
N GLN A 194 -4.18 17.02 1.49
CA GLN A 194 -5.40 17.68 1.08
C GLN A 194 -6.63 16.80 1.34
N ASN A 195 -6.54 15.51 1.03
CA ASN A 195 -7.61 14.55 1.27
C ASN A 195 -7.85 14.35 2.78
N ALA A 196 -6.78 14.19 3.56
CA ALA A 196 -6.89 13.96 5.01
C ALA A 196 -7.43 15.17 5.79
N THR A 197 -7.11 16.39 5.36
CA THR A 197 -7.41 17.62 6.12
C THR A 197 -8.47 18.50 5.47
N GLY A 198 -8.77 18.32 4.20
CA GLY A 198 -9.60 19.22 3.40
C GLY A 198 -8.96 20.60 3.14
N LEU A 199 -7.68 20.77 3.47
CA LEU A 199 -6.98 22.04 3.35
C LEU A 199 -6.07 22.03 2.12
N SER A 200 -6.20 23.03 1.25
CA SER A 200 -5.31 23.25 0.10
C SER A 200 -4.00 23.95 0.51
N LEU A 201 -3.33 23.43 1.55
CA LEU A 201 -2.02 23.93 2.00
C LEU A 201 -0.92 23.00 1.47
N PRO A 202 0.28 23.54 1.18
CA PRO A 202 1.44 22.71 0.89
C PRO A 202 1.72 21.74 2.03
N ALA A 203 1.89 20.45 1.73
CA ALA A 203 2.16 19.41 2.73
C ALA A 203 3.35 19.78 3.62
N SER A 204 4.38 20.40 3.06
CA SER A 204 5.58 20.87 3.79
C SER A 204 5.31 21.86 4.94
N MET A 205 4.11 22.46 4.97
CA MET A 205 3.71 23.37 6.06
C MET A 205 3.08 22.65 7.25
N ILE A 206 2.62 21.41 7.07
CA ILE A 206 1.80 20.69 8.05
C ILE A 206 2.32 19.27 8.35
N THR A 207 3.29 18.79 7.57
CA THR A 207 3.96 17.50 7.81
C THR A 207 5.41 17.55 7.33
N SER A 208 6.28 16.79 7.98
CA SER A 208 7.62 16.47 7.51
C SER A 208 7.63 15.34 6.47
N TYR A 209 6.49 14.68 6.27
CA TYR A 209 6.33 13.57 5.34
C TYR A 209 6.48 14.03 3.89
N LYS A 210 7.43 13.42 3.19
CA LYS A 210 7.68 13.68 1.77
C LYS A 210 7.46 12.41 0.97
N PHE A 211 6.57 12.48 0.01
CA PHE A 211 6.29 11.41 -0.93
C PHE A 211 6.04 12.01 -2.31
N ASP A 212 6.73 11.47 -3.30
CA ASP A 212 6.58 11.81 -4.71
C ASP A 212 6.67 10.52 -5.53
N LEU A 213 5.49 9.99 -5.89
CA LEU A 213 5.40 8.76 -6.67
C LEU A 213 5.99 8.94 -8.08
N GLY A 214 5.86 10.15 -8.64
CA GLY A 214 6.41 10.45 -9.96
C GLY A 214 7.93 10.29 -10.00
N GLN A 215 8.64 10.73 -8.95
CA GLN A 215 10.08 10.50 -8.85
C GLN A 215 10.39 8.99 -8.73
N ASN A 216 9.63 8.26 -7.93
CA ASN A 216 9.83 6.82 -7.81
C ASN A 216 9.59 6.07 -9.13
N MET A 217 8.59 6.49 -9.91
CA MET A 217 8.30 5.88 -11.22
C MET A 217 9.36 6.22 -12.27
N GLU A 218 9.96 7.40 -12.20
CA GLU A 218 11.10 7.75 -13.07
C GLU A 218 12.32 6.85 -12.83
N ASP A 219 12.53 6.44 -11.56
CA ASP A 219 13.64 5.58 -11.15
C ASP A 219 13.31 4.07 -11.29
N TYR A 220 12.03 3.72 -11.49
CA TYR A 220 11.59 2.33 -11.61
C TYR A 220 11.76 1.79 -13.03
N ALA A 221 12.54 0.72 -13.18
CA ALA A 221 12.84 0.10 -14.47
C ALA A 221 12.10 -1.23 -14.75
N GLY A 222 11.29 -1.72 -13.80
CA GLY A 222 10.56 -2.98 -13.93
C GLY A 222 9.27 -2.85 -14.77
N GLU A 223 8.43 -3.87 -14.66
CA GLU A 223 7.13 -3.92 -15.35
C GLU A 223 6.04 -3.27 -14.47
N LEU A 224 5.22 -2.39 -15.06
CA LEU A 224 4.18 -1.64 -14.36
C LEU A 224 2.80 -1.88 -14.97
N LEU A 225 1.83 -2.28 -14.14
CA LEU A 225 0.42 -2.15 -14.41
C LEU A 225 -0.14 -1.03 -13.54
N TRP A 226 -0.80 -0.06 -14.16
CA TRP A 226 -1.56 0.98 -13.48
C TRP A 226 -3.06 0.81 -13.73
N MET A 227 -3.83 0.72 -12.64
CA MET A 227 -5.29 0.59 -12.66
C MET A 227 -5.93 1.78 -11.95
N HIS A 228 -6.91 2.44 -12.58
CA HIS A 228 -7.53 3.64 -11.99
C HIS A 228 -8.96 3.87 -12.48
N GLY A 229 -9.75 4.56 -11.66
CA GLY A 229 -11.10 5.02 -12.03
C GLY A 229 -11.11 6.51 -12.39
N THR A 230 -11.93 6.91 -13.38
CA THR A 230 -12.00 8.32 -13.82
C THR A 230 -12.71 9.23 -12.82
N GLU A 231 -13.51 8.66 -11.88
CA GLU A 231 -14.23 9.41 -10.84
C GLU A 231 -13.62 9.24 -9.44
N ASP A 232 -12.32 8.89 -9.37
CA ASP A 232 -11.62 8.79 -8.08
C ASP A 232 -11.39 10.16 -7.47
N ALA A 233 -12.17 10.48 -6.43
CA ALA A 233 -12.05 11.72 -5.68
C ALA A 233 -11.00 11.69 -4.56
N VAL A 234 -10.47 10.50 -4.20
CA VAL A 234 -9.47 10.31 -3.13
C VAL A 234 -8.06 10.37 -3.68
N ALA A 235 -7.82 9.76 -4.84
CA ALA A 235 -6.58 9.85 -5.58
C ALA A 235 -6.93 10.33 -7.01
N PRO A 236 -7.01 11.65 -7.26
CA PRO A 236 -7.47 12.16 -8.54
C PRO A 236 -6.65 11.63 -9.71
N LEU A 237 -7.34 11.13 -10.76
CA LEU A 237 -6.75 10.49 -11.92
C LEU A 237 -5.59 11.30 -12.49
N GLU A 238 -5.78 12.62 -12.71
CA GLU A 238 -4.78 13.50 -13.32
C GLU A 238 -3.45 13.51 -12.53
N THR A 239 -3.53 13.42 -11.19
CA THR A 239 -2.33 13.44 -10.34
C THR A 239 -1.60 12.10 -10.36
N ALA A 240 -2.34 11.00 -10.44
CA ALA A 240 -1.79 9.65 -10.59
C ALA A 240 -1.19 9.47 -11.99
N GLU A 241 -1.89 9.90 -13.03
CA GLU A 241 -1.43 9.86 -14.42
C GLU A 241 -0.09 10.58 -14.59
N ALA A 242 0.02 11.81 -14.06
CA ALA A 242 1.26 12.58 -14.11
C ALA A 242 2.45 11.87 -13.43
N ALA A 243 2.19 11.01 -12.45
CA ALA A 243 3.22 10.19 -11.81
C ALA A 243 3.54 8.95 -12.64
N MET A 244 2.52 8.22 -13.11
CA MET A 244 2.68 6.96 -13.84
C MET A 244 3.36 7.15 -15.20
N GLN A 245 3.07 8.25 -15.91
CA GLN A 245 3.68 8.59 -17.21
C GLN A 245 5.20 8.83 -17.13
N LYS A 246 5.77 8.97 -15.94
CA LYS A 246 7.23 9.09 -15.77
C LYS A 246 7.94 7.73 -15.83
N HIS A 247 7.22 6.63 -15.79
CA HIS A 247 7.80 5.30 -15.85
C HIS A 247 8.56 5.06 -17.17
N GLN A 248 9.78 4.56 -17.06
CA GLN A 248 10.70 4.32 -18.18
C GLN A 248 11.08 2.83 -18.32
N GLY A 249 10.37 1.95 -17.62
CA GLY A 249 10.69 0.52 -17.56
C GLY A 249 10.33 -0.24 -18.84
N THR A 250 10.56 -1.54 -18.79
CA THR A 250 10.48 -2.44 -19.96
C THR A 250 9.06 -2.71 -20.44
N TYR A 251 8.08 -2.60 -19.55
CA TYR A 251 6.67 -2.82 -19.86
C TYR A 251 5.77 -1.91 -19.04
N TYR A 252 4.80 -1.29 -19.70
CA TYR A 252 3.80 -0.42 -19.07
C TYR A 252 2.41 -0.72 -19.63
N GLN A 253 1.48 -1.01 -18.75
CA GLN A 253 0.07 -1.22 -19.07
C GLN A 253 -0.81 -0.29 -18.25
N GLU A 254 -1.78 0.33 -18.89
CA GLU A 254 -2.83 1.11 -18.26
C GLU A 254 -4.17 0.37 -18.34
N ALA A 255 -4.95 0.46 -17.26
CA ALA A 255 -6.32 -0.01 -17.19
C ALA A 255 -7.19 1.06 -16.49
N ILE A 256 -7.70 2.00 -17.28
CA ILE A 256 -8.50 3.12 -16.82
C ILE A 256 -9.97 2.83 -17.05
N TYR A 257 -10.78 2.99 -16.00
CA TYR A 257 -12.19 2.62 -16.00
C TYR A 257 -13.09 3.86 -15.85
N GLU A 258 -13.89 4.10 -16.88
CA GLU A 258 -14.84 5.20 -16.92
C GLU A 258 -15.92 5.04 -15.84
N GLY A 259 -16.16 6.09 -15.06
CA GLY A 259 -17.16 6.12 -14.01
C GLY A 259 -16.79 5.37 -12.73
N ALA A 260 -15.66 4.67 -12.68
CA ALA A 260 -15.20 4.02 -11.46
C ALA A 260 -14.52 5.01 -10.51
N GLY A 261 -14.69 4.81 -9.21
CA GLY A 261 -14.12 5.62 -8.14
C GLY A 261 -12.91 4.95 -7.47
N HIS A 262 -12.64 5.35 -6.22
CA HIS A 262 -11.52 4.84 -5.42
C HIS A 262 -11.67 3.36 -5.04
N GLY A 263 -12.88 2.85 -4.96
CA GLY A 263 -13.18 1.44 -4.72
C GLY A 263 -13.12 0.59 -5.98
N LEU A 264 -12.07 0.71 -6.79
CA LEU A 264 -11.99 0.24 -8.16
C LEU A 264 -12.50 -1.20 -8.36
N ARG A 265 -11.99 -2.17 -7.57
CA ARG A 265 -12.40 -3.57 -7.69
C ARG A 265 -13.90 -3.78 -7.50
N TRP A 266 -14.52 -3.03 -6.58
CA TRP A 266 -15.97 -3.13 -6.35
C TRP A 266 -16.78 -2.50 -7.48
N ASP A 267 -16.26 -1.43 -8.08
CA ASP A 267 -16.94 -0.72 -9.17
C ASP A 267 -16.91 -1.52 -10.47
N ILE A 268 -15.77 -2.16 -10.80
CA ILE A 268 -15.59 -2.93 -12.04
C ILE A 268 -15.93 -4.43 -11.88
N GLY A 269 -16.02 -4.90 -10.65
CA GLY A 269 -16.30 -6.30 -10.32
C GLY A 269 -15.06 -7.20 -10.33
N ASP A 270 -15.14 -8.29 -9.55
CA ASP A 270 -14.02 -9.23 -9.34
C ASP A 270 -13.52 -9.89 -10.61
N GLU A 271 -14.42 -10.18 -11.56
CA GLU A 271 -14.07 -10.89 -12.81
C GLU A 271 -13.14 -10.02 -13.68
N GLU A 272 -13.53 -8.79 -13.93
CA GLU A 272 -12.73 -7.86 -14.73
C GLU A 272 -11.41 -7.52 -14.03
N TRP A 273 -11.49 -7.19 -12.73
CA TRP A 273 -10.31 -6.89 -11.93
C TRP A 273 -9.30 -8.04 -11.97
N SER A 274 -9.76 -9.25 -11.72
CA SER A 274 -8.93 -10.46 -11.69
C SER A 274 -8.29 -10.76 -13.03
N LYS A 275 -9.06 -10.57 -14.11
CA LYS A 275 -8.57 -10.80 -15.47
C LYS A 275 -7.37 -9.90 -15.77
N VAL A 276 -7.50 -8.59 -15.53
CA VAL A 276 -6.42 -7.63 -15.84
C VAL A 276 -5.19 -7.90 -14.99
N VAL A 277 -5.38 -8.14 -13.69
CA VAL A 277 -4.29 -8.46 -12.76
C VAL A 277 -3.56 -9.75 -13.16
N LEU A 278 -4.30 -10.82 -13.47
CA LEU A 278 -3.71 -12.10 -13.85
C LEU A 278 -3.01 -12.05 -15.22
N ASP A 279 -3.58 -11.34 -16.18
CA ASP A 279 -2.96 -11.17 -17.49
C ASP A 279 -1.60 -10.48 -17.36
N PHE A 280 -1.49 -9.46 -16.49
CA PHE A 280 -0.22 -8.80 -16.19
C PHE A 280 0.77 -9.71 -15.43
N ILE A 281 0.32 -10.44 -14.42
CA ILE A 281 1.18 -11.34 -13.64
C ILE A 281 1.82 -12.40 -14.56
N ARG A 282 1.09 -12.86 -15.57
CA ARG A 282 1.51 -13.91 -16.51
C ARG A 282 2.31 -13.41 -17.70
N HIS A 283 2.34 -12.08 -17.91
CA HIS A 283 3.16 -11.47 -18.95
C HIS A 283 4.65 -11.71 -18.65
#